data_7cdc63a9fc65580950d4a4550fb94d20
#
_entry.id   7cdc63a9fc65580950d4a4550fb94d20
#
_cell.length_a   1.000
_cell.length_b   1.000
_cell.length_c   1.000
_cell.angle_alpha   90.00
_cell.angle_beta   90.00
_cell.angle_gamma   90.00
#
_symmetry.space_group_name_H-M   'P 1'
#
loop_
_entity.id
_entity.type
_entity.pdbx_description
1 polymer ?
#
loop_
_entity_poly.entity_id
_entity_poly.type
_entity_poly.pdbx_seq_one_letter_code
_entity_poly.pdbx_strand_id
1 'polypeptide(L)'
;GGCYLISTTIAGIVTDKAQHPTIVSICGNVFLVIALTLIGPLPFITYSTKEFMITSSFALMGFGQGLVCVSSLTRAQVFATRNGFPGSLQTNNLLSGLWLSFNFLGSFLGPSVGGVLVSLWGFRYTTALYWILQLIVLIADSIELTYYVLASNSVVDTGYMPIKAIKT
;
A
#
# COMPACT_ATOMS: atom_id res chain seq x y z
N GLY A 1 -0.64 14.74 -8.62
CA GLY A 1 0.33 15.14 -7.57
C GLY A 1 -0.33 15.64 -6.30
N GLY A 2 -1.27 16.62 -6.35
CA GLY A 2 -1.85 17.25 -5.15
C GLY A 2 -2.55 16.28 -4.19
N CYS A 3 -3.37 15.39 -4.70
CA CYS A 3 -4.06 14.37 -3.87
C CYS A 3 -3.08 13.43 -3.16
N TYR A 4 -1.96 13.12 -3.78
CA TYR A 4 -0.89 12.32 -3.17
C TYR A 4 -0.25 13.04 -1.97
N LEU A 5 0.08 14.34 -2.11
CA LEU A 5 0.66 15.13 -1.01
C LEU A 5 -0.28 15.23 0.19
N ILE A 6 -1.55 15.50 -0.06
CA ILE A 6 -2.56 15.56 1.00
C ILE A 6 -2.69 14.19 1.68
N SER A 7 -2.74 13.13 0.90
CA SER A 7 -2.87 11.76 1.40
C SER A 7 -1.67 11.33 2.25
N THR A 8 -0.42 11.63 1.83
CA THR A 8 0.77 11.28 2.62
C THR A 8 0.80 12.00 3.96
N THR A 9 0.36 13.26 4.02
CA THR A 9 0.26 14.02 5.27
C THR A 9 -0.79 13.40 6.21
N ILE A 10 -1.96 13.09 5.69
CA ILE A 10 -3.03 12.42 6.45
C ILE A 10 -2.57 11.03 6.90
N ALA A 11 -1.94 10.27 6.01
CA ALA A 11 -1.43 8.93 6.30
C ALA A 11 -0.41 8.96 7.44
N GLY A 12 0.49 9.94 7.49
CA GLY A 12 1.46 10.10 8.58
C GLY A 12 0.74 10.24 9.92
N ILE A 13 -0.20 11.19 10.02
CA ILE A 13 -0.95 11.45 11.26
C ILE A 13 -1.78 10.23 11.69
N VAL A 14 -2.41 9.56 10.73
CA VAL A 14 -3.26 8.39 11.00
C VAL A 14 -2.42 7.20 11.40
N THR A 15 -1.30 6.97 10.73
CA THR A 15 -0.40 5.84 11.01
C THR A 15 0.27 5.98 12.38
N ASP A 16 0.62 7.21 12.80
CA ASP A 16 1.17 7.47 14.13
C ASP A 16 0.16 7.19 15.26
N LYS A 17 -1.13 7.39 14.99
CA LYS A 17 -2.23 7.13 15.94
C LYS A 17 -2.78 5.72 15.83
N ALA A 18 -2.64 5.07 14.67
CA ALA A 18 -3.16 3.73 14.42
C ALA A 18 -2.32 2.70 15.18
N GLN A 19 -2.99 1.80 15.88
CA GLN A 19 -2.34 0.66 16.55
C GLN A 19 -1.72 -0.31 15.53
N HIS A 20 -2.20 -0.30 14.29
CA HIS A 20 -1.78 -1.21 13.21
C HIS A 20 -1.63 -0.45 11.88
N PRO A 21 -0.41 -0.18 11.42
CA PRO A 21 -0.18 0.49 10.13
C PRO A 21 -0.72 -0.31 8.94
N THR A 22 -0.89 -1.62 9.07
CA THR A 22 -1.45 -2.50 8.04
C THR A 22 -2.89 -2.12 7.67
N ILE A 23 -3.69 -1.60 8.59
CA ILE A 23 -5.07 -1.14 8.30
C ILE A 23 -5.04 0.03 7.31
N VAL A 24 -4.10 0.96 7.50
CA VAL A 24 -3.94 2.12 6.60
C VAL A 24 -3.52 1.65 5.20
N SER A 25 -2.64 0.62 5.12
CA SER A 25 -2.24 -0.01 3.86
C SER A 25 -3.45 -0.62 3.14
N ILE A 26 -4.28 -1.38 3.84
CA ILE A 26 -5.48 -2.01 3.27
C ILE A 26 -6.44 -0.95 2.73
N CYS A 27 -6.71 0.12 3.49
CA CYS A 27 -7.52 1.24 3.01
C CYS A 27 -6.95 1.84 1.72
N GLY A 28 -5.64 2.08 1.67
CA GLY A 28 -4.96 2.58 0.47
C GLY A 28 -5.10 1.64 -0.73
N ASN A 29 -4.90 0.34 -0.52
CA ASN A 29 -5.06 -0.67 -1.57
C ASN A 29 -6.50 -0.78 -2.09
N VAL A 30 -7.51 -0.62 -1.24
CA VAL A 30 -8.92 -0.56 -1.66
C VAL A 30 -9.15 0.64 -2.59
N PHE A 31 -8.62 1.83 -2.25
CA PHE A 31 -8.71 2.99 -3.14
C PHE A 31 -8.02 2.75 -4.49
N LEU A 32 -6.88 2.05 -4.50
CA LEU A 32 -6.17 1.70 -5.75
C LEU A 32 -6.97 0.72 -6.61
N VAL A 33 -7.58 -0.30 -6.01
CA VAL A 33 -8.45 -1.25 -6.74
C VAL A 33 -9.65 -0.51 -7.36
N ILE A 34 -10.31 0.37 -6.62
CA ILE A 34 -11.42 1.18 -7.13
C ILE A 34 -10.94 2.09 -8.28
N ALA A 35 -9.80 2.76 -8.10
CA ALA A 35 -9.23 3.64 -9.12
C ALA A 35 -8.92 2.89 -10.43
N LEU A 36 -8.30 1.71 -10.34
CA LEU A 36 -8.01 0.88 -11.50
C LEU A 36 -9.28 0.37 -12.19
N THR A 37 -10.33 0.06 -11.44
CA THR A 37 -11.64 -0.32 -11.99
C THR A 37 -12.27 0.83 -12.79
N LEU A 38 -12.08 2.07 -12.35
CA LEU A 38 -12.63 3.25 -13.02
C LEU A 38 -11.81 3.68 -14.23
N ILE A 39 -10.48 3.50 -14.24
CA ILE A 39 -9.58 3.87 -15.36
C ILE A 39 -9.75 2.93 -16.55
N GLY A 40 -9.75 1.63 -16.28
CA GLY A 40 -9.84 0.63 -17.34
C GLY A 40 -11.19 -0.08 -17.31
N PRO A 41 -12.03 0.06 -18.35
CA PRO A 41 -13.17 -0.83 -18.45
C PRO A 41 -12.63 -2.25 -18.52
N LEU A 42 -12.78 -2.99 -17.42
CA LEU A 42 -12.44 -4.41 -17.36
C LEU A 42 -13.08 -5.13 -18.56
N PRO A 43 -12.44 -6.13 -19.15
CA PRO A 43 -12.97 -6.82 -20.33
C PRO A 43 -14.40 -7.36 -20.14
N PHE A 44 -14.84 -7.50 -18.91
CA PHE A 44 -16.17 -7.96 -18.51
C PHE A 44 -17.20 -6.84 -18.31
N ILE A 45 -16.78 -5.57 -18.27
CA ILE A 45 -17.67 -4.43 -18.00
C ILE A 45 -17.58 -3.45 -19.15
N THR A 46 -18.70 -3.25 -19.87
CA THR A 46 -18.79 -2.31 -20.97
C THR A 46 -19.51 -1.06 -20.48
N TYR A 47 -18.77 -0.02 -20.12
CA TYR A 47 -19.33 1.31 -19.89
C TYR A 47 -18.58 2.36 -20.72
N SER A 48 -19.27 3.42 -21.09
CA SER A 48 -18.67 4.56 -21.79
C SER A 48 -17.87 5.37 -20.78
N THR A 49 -16.55 5.37 -20.93
CA THR A 49 -15.63 6.14 -20.06
C THR A 49 -15.77 7.62 -20.35
N LYS A 50 -16.27 8.40 -19.39
CA LYS A 50 -16.34 9.86 -19.46
C LYS A 50 -15.04 10.46 -18.91
N GLU A 51 -14.62 11.62 -19.42
CA GLU A 51 -13.41 12.32 -18.97
C GLU A 51 -13.39 12.56 -17.45
N PHE A 52 -14.54 12.87 -16.86
CA PHE A 52 -14.67 13.03 -15.43
C PHE A 52 -14.31 11.75 -14.64
N MET A 53 -14.62 10.58 -15.15
CA MET A 53 -14.30 9.28 -14.50
C MET A 53 -12.80 9.05 -14.49
N ILE A 54 -12.11 9.40 -15.57
CA ILE A 54 -10.65 9.27 -15.67
C ILE A 54 -9.97 10.21 -14.67
N THR A 55 -10.41 11.46 -14.61
CA THR A 55 -9.86 12.46 -13.70
C THR A 55 -10.05 12.07 -12.24
N SER A 56 -11.24 11.62 -11.87
CA SER A 56 -11.52 11.15 -10.51
C SER A 56 -10.73 9.89 -10.14
N SER A 57 -10.51 9.00 -11.10
CA SER A 57 -9.68 7.80 -10.91
C SER A 57 -8.22 8.15 -10.59
N PHE A 58 -7.64 9.12 -11.30
CA PHE A 58 -6.28 9.59 -11.02
C PHE A 58 -6.18 10.26 -9.64
N ALA A 59 -7.21 10.98 -9.21
CA ALA A 59 -7.27 11.56 -7.87
C ALA A 59 -7.31 10.47 -6.78
N LEU A 60 -8.18 9.46 -6.95
CA LEU A 60 -8.26 8.30 -6.06
C LEU A 60 -6.95 7.50 -6.05
N MET A 61 -6.33 7.30 -7.21
CA MET A 61 -5.07 6.59 -7.33
C MET A 61 -3.96 7.31 -6.56
N GLY A 62 -3.86 8.64 -6.71
CA GLY A 62 -2.90 9.44 -5.94
C GLY A 62 -3.16 9.37 -4.44
N PHE A 63 -4.42 9.38 -4.02
CA PHE A 63 -4.79 9.27 -2.61
C PHE A 63 -4.44 7.90 -2.04
N GLY A 64 -4.82 6.82 -2.70
CA GLY A 64 -4.49 5.45 -2.30
C GLY A 64 -2.99 5.19 -2.24
N GLN A 65 -2.24 5.67 -3.24
CA GLN A 65 -0.79 5.52 -3.30
C GLN A 65 -0.09 6.21 -2.12
N GLY A 66 -0.56 7.38 -1.69
CA GLY A 66 0.00 8.07 -0.53
C GLY A 66 -0.19 7.30 0.78
N LEU A 67 -1.37 6.68 0.99
CA LEU A 67 -1.64 5.83 2.15
C LEU A 67 -0.72 4.61 2.18
N VAL A 68 -0.57 3.90 1.05
CA VAL A 68 0.28 2.71 0.94
C VAL A 68 1.75 3.07 1.13
N CYS A 69 2.21 4.18 0.57
CA CYS A 69 3.59 4.65 0.66
C CYS A 69 4.04 4.84 2.10
N VAL A 70 3.28 5.60 2.89
CA VAL A 70 3.62 5.88 4.30
C VAL A 70 3.49 4.63 5.17
N SER A 71 2.39 3.89 5.02
CA SER A 71 2.15 2.70 5.83
C SER A 71 3.18 1.59 5.58
N SER A 72 3.64 1.41 4.35
CA SER A 72 4.64 0.38 4.00
C SER A 72 6.01 0.68 4.65
N LEU A 73 6.45 1.94 4.66
CA LEU A 73 7.69 2.33 5.33
C LEU A 73 7.58 2.12 6.85
N THR A 74 6.47 2.53 7.46
CA THR A 74 6.24 2.35 8.91
C THR A 74 6.21 0.87 9.27
N ARG A 75 5.59 0.01 8.44
CA ARG A 75 5.60 -1.46 8.64
C ARG A 75 7.01 -2.01 8.61
N ALA A 76 7.84 -1.59 7.66
CA ALA A 76 9.24 -2.01 7.59
C ALA A 76 10.02 -1.63 8.86
N GLN A 77 9.83 -0.43 9.39
CA GLN A 77 10.46 0.03 10.63
C GLN A 77 9.99 -0.77 11.85
N VAL A 78 8.68 -1.01 11.98
CA VAL A 78 8.11 -1.81 13.07
C VAL A 78 8.62 -3.25 13.00
N PHE A 79 8.69 -3.84 11.81
CA PHE A 79 9.22 -5.19 11.62
C PHE A 79 10.69 -5.30 12.01
N ALA A 80 11.52 -4.34 11.63
CA ALA A 80 12.93 -4.30 12.00
C ALA A 80 13.12 -4.22 13.50
N THR A 81 12.39 -3.33 14.18
CA THR A 81 12.45 -3.18 15.64
C THR A 81 12.04 -4.46 16.38
N ARG A 82 11.03 -5.17 15.88
CA ARG A 82 10.60 -6.46 16.45
C ARG A 82 11.62 -7.58 16.29
N ASN A 83 12.39 -7.55 15.21
CA ASN A 83 13.45 -8.54 14.97
C ASN A 83 14.78 -8.18 15.65
N GLY A 84 14.77 -7.27 16.63
CA GLY A 84 15.92 -6.93 17.46
C GLY A 84 16.91 -5.94 16.86
N PHE A 85 16.55 -5.31 15.73
CA PHE A 85 17.35 -4.19 15.24
C PHE A 85 17.13 -2.96 16.14
N PRO A 86 18.20 -2.29 16.56
CA PRO A 86 18.05 -1.10 17.39
C PRO A 86 17.27 -0.03 16.64
N GLY A 87 16.31 0.62 17.31
CA GLY A 87 15.55 1.76 16.77
C GLY A 87 16.40 3.01 16.60
N SER A 88 17.63 2.84 16.12
CA SER A 88 18.60 3.91 15.92
C SER A 88 18.31 4.66 14.61
N LEU A 89 18.77 5.90 14.55
CA LEU A 89 18.71 6.72 13.34
C LEU A 89 19.38 6.00 12.15
N GLN A 90 20.41 5.23 12.41
CA GLN A 90 21.18 4.49 11.42
C GLN A 90 20.35 3.36 10.78
N THR A 91 19.61 2.59 11.57
CA THR A 91 18.68 1.56 11.07
C THR A 91 17.54 2.16 10.26
N ASN A 92 16.95 3.26 10.75
CA ASN A 92 15.87 3.93 10.05
C ASN A 92 16.31 4.52 8.71
N ASN A 93 17.51 5.10 8.65
CA ASN A 93 18.07 5.65 7.42
C ASN A 93 18.36 4.54 6.39
N LEU A 94 18.88 3.39 6.84
CA LEU A 94 19.14 2.23 5.98
C LEU A 94 17.82 1.69 5.40
N LEU A 95 16.80 1.52 6.23
CA LEU A 95 15.48 1.05 5.79
C LEU A 95 14.82 2.01 4.82
N SER A 96 14.88 3.31 5.11
CA SER A 96 14.32 4.34 4.22
C SER A 96 15.05 4.39 2.89
N GLY A 97 16.38 4.25 2.88
CA GLY A 97 17.19 4.19 1.66
C GLY A 97 16.86 2.97 0.81
N LEU A 98 16.75 1.79 1.44
CA LEU A 98 16.39 0.55 0.76
C LEU A 98 14.96 0.63 0.18
N TRP A 99 14.01 1.08 0.98
CA TRP A 99 12.63 1.29 0.55
C TRP A 99 12.54 2.25 -0.65
N LEU A 100 13.25 3.37 -0.59
CA LEU A 100 13.28 4.37 -1.65
C LEU A 100 13.89 3.80 -2.94
N SER A 101 14.95 2.99 -2.82
CA SER A 101 15.60 2.33 -3.96
C SER A 101 14.64 1.38 -4.68
N PHE A 102 13.89 0.56 -3.95
CA PHE A 102 12.85 -0.29 -4.54
C PHE A 102 11.71 0.51 -5.16
N ASN A 103 11.33 1.62 -4.55
CA ASN A 103 10.29 2.50 -5.08
C ASN A 103 10.71 3.11 -6.43
N PHE A 104 11.93 3.61 -6.55
CA PHE A 104 12.47 4.13 -7.81
C PHE A 104 12.64 3.04 -8.87
N LEU A 105 13.09 1.85 -8.48
CA LEU A 105 13.18 0.71 -9.39
C LEU A 105 11.78 0.36 -9.95
N GLY A 106 10.76 0.31 -9.11
CA GLY A 106 9.37 0.09 -9.53
C GLY A 106 8.84 1.21 -10.44
N SER A 107 9.18 2.46 -10.13
CA SER A 107 8.80 3.63 -10.94
C SER A 107 9.45 3.64 -12.32
N PHE A 108 10.62 3.05 -12.47
CA PHE A 108 11.29 2.87 -13.75
C PHE A 108 10.74 1.66 -14.53
N LEU A 109 10.64 0.51 -13.88
CA LEU A 109 10.17 -0.74 -14.51
C LEU A 109 8.68 -0.69 -14.86
N GLY A 110 7.85 -0.06 -14.02
CA GLY A 110 6.41 0.00 -14.21
C GLY A 110 6.00 0.58 -15.57
N PRO A 111 6.37 1.81 -15.91
CA PRO A 111 6.07 2.41 -17.21
C PRO A 111 6.72 1.67 -18.39
N SER A 112 7.97 1.19 -18.21
CA SER A 112 8.70 0.48 -19.27
C SER A 112 8.00 -0.84 -19.64
N VAL A 113 7.70 -1.69 -18.66
CA VAL A 113 6.98 -2.94 -18.85
C VAL A 113 5.53 -2.66 -19.27
N GLY A 114 4.87 -1.69 -18.64
CA GLY A 114 3.51 -1.29 -18.96
C GLY A 114 3.36 -0.82 -20.40
N GLY A 115 4.30 -0.03 -20.93
CA GLY A 115 4.31 0.40 -22.32
C GLY A 115 4.40 -0.76 -23.31
N VAL A 116 5.26 -1.73 -23.04
CA VAL A 116 5.38 -2.96 -23.85
C VAL A 116 4.08 -3.79 -23.80
N LEU A 117 3.53 -3.96 -22.62
CA LEU A 117 2.27 -4.72 -22.46
C LEU A 117 1.11 -4.06 -23.18
N VAL A 118 0.99 -2.74 -23.11
CA VAL A 118 -0.04 -1.98 -23.85
C VAL A 118 0.15 -2.13 -25.35
N SER A 119 1.39 -2.12 -25.83
CA SER A 119 1.70 -2.32 -27.26
C SER A 119 1.32 -3.72 -27.77
N LEU A 120 1.53 -4.76 -26.92
CA LEU A 120 1.29 -6.16 -27.30
C LEU A 120 -0.17 -6.59 -27.10
N TRP A 121 -0.79 -6.22 -25.99
CA TRP A 121 -2.11 -6.72 -25.59
C TRP A 121 -3.20 -5.64 -25.57
N GLY A 122 -2.82 -4.39 -25.75
CA GLY A 122 -3.73 -3.25 -25.67
C GLY A 122 -3.97 -2.80 -24.23
N PHE A 123 -4.47 -1.58 -24.10
CA PHE A 123 -4.68 -0.90 -22.82
C PHE A 123 -5.58 -1.68 -21.86
N ARG A 124 -6.64 -2.25 -22.37
CA ARG A 124 -7.71 -2.91 -21.60
C ARG A 124 -7.22 -4.16 -20.87
N TYR A 125 -6.45 -5.00 -21.54
CA TYR A 125 -5.88 -6.22 -20.95
C TYR A 125 -4.73 -5.90 -19.99
N THR A 126 -3.92 -4.90 -20.31
CA THR A 126 -2.86 -4.43 -19.44
C THR A 126 -3.40 -3.89 -18.12
N THR A 127 -4.46 -3.07 -18.18
CA THR A 127 -5.11 -2.57 -16.96
C THR A 127 -5.72 -3.69 -16.12
N ALA A 128 -6.31 -4.70 -16.76
CA ALA A 128 -6.84 -5.88 -16.07
C ALA A 128 -5.72 -6.67 -15.35
N LEU A 129 -4.54 -6.80 -15.97
CA LEU A 129 -3.37 -7.42 -15.34
C LEU A 129 -2.95 -6.66 -14.07
N TYR A 130 -2.81 -5.33 -14.15
CA TYR A 130 -2.46 -4.51 -13.00
C TYR A 130 -3.53 -4.57 -11.90
N TRP A 131 -4.79 -4.66 -12.27
CA TRP A 131 -5.89 -4.83 -11.33
C TRP A 131 -5.81 -6.16 -10.58
N ILE A 132 -5.50 -7.26 -11.28
CA ILE A 132 -5.28 -8.58 -10.66
C ILE A 132 -4.08 -8.54 -9.69
N LEU A 133 -2.97 -7.95 -10.11
CA LEU A 133 -1.80 -7.80 -9.24
C LEU A 133 -2.12 -6.98 -7.98
N GLN A 134 -2.91 -5.92 -8.12
CA GLN A 134 -3.33 -5.10 -6.99
C GLN A 134 -4.27 -5.86 -6.03
N LEU A 135 -5.14 -6.74 -6.56
CA LEU A 135 -5.95 -7.62 -5.72
C LEU A 135 -5.10 -8.62 -4.93
N ILE A 136 -4.06 -9.18 -5.55
CA ILE A 136 -3.14 -10.09 -4.86
C ILE A 136 -2.47 -9.37 -3.69
N VAL A 137 -2.02 -8.14 -3.88
CA VAL A 137 -1.42 -7.33 -2.80
C VAL A 137 -2.44 -7.05 -1.70
N LEU A 138 -3.67 -6.69 -2.04
CA LEU A 138 -4.74 -6.45 -1.06
C LEU A 138 -5.05 -7.71 -0.24
N ILE A 139 -5.09 -8.87 -0.88
CA ILE A 139 -5.30 -10.16 -0.20
C ILE A 139 -4.11 -10.46 0.73
N ALA A 140 -2.88 -10.27 0.27
CA ALA A 140 -1.69 -10.48 1.09
C ALA A 140 -1.68 -9.58 2.35
N ASP A 141 -2.00 -8.30 2.21
CA ASP A 141 -2.13 -7.37 3.35
C ASP A 141 -3.25 -7.78 4.32
N SER A 142 -4.35 -8.31 3.78
CA SER A 142 -5.48 -8.79 4.60
C SER A 142 -5.12 -10.05 5.38
N ILE A 143 -4.38 -10.98 4.77
CA ILE A 143 -3.86 -12.18 5.43
C ILE A 143 -2.88 -11.79 6.54
N GLU A 144 -1.97 -10.87 6.28
CA GLU A 144 -1.02 -10.36 7.28
C GLU A 144 -1.75 -9.76 8.49
N LEU A 145 -2.76 -8.93 8.26
CA LEU A 145 -3.56 -8.35 9.35
C LEU A 145 -4.26 -9.43 10.16
N THR A 146 -4.87 -10.42 9.50
CA THR A 146 -5.57 -11.52 10.17
C THR A 146 -4.60 -12.34 11.02
N TYR A 147 -3.43 -12.69 10.45
CA TYR A 147 -2.40 -13.40 11.20
C TYR A 147 -1.94 -12.62 12.42
N TYR A 148 -1.78 -11.31 12.28
CA TYR A 148 -1.36 -10.43 13.37
C TYR A 148 -2.39 -10.36 14.49
N VAL A 149 -3.67 -10.23 14.14
CA VAL A 149 -4.77 -10.19 15.11
C VAL A 149 -4.91 -11.53 15.85
N LEU A 150 -4.80 -12.64 15.14
CA LEU A 150 -4.85 -13.99 15.73
C LEU A 150 -3.67 -14.22 16.68
N ALA A 151 -2.46 -13.85 16.27
CA ALA A 151 -1.26 -13.94 17.11
C ALA A 151 -1.36 -13.06 18.37
N SER A 152 -1.95 -11.87 18.25
CA SER A 152 -2.18 -10.97 19.39
C SER A 152 -3.19 -11.58 20.40
N ASN A 153 -4.25 -12.20 19.91
CA ASN A 153 -5.25 -12.85 20.78
C ASN A 153 -4.68 -14.09 21.50
N SER A 154 -3.85 -14.87 20.83
CA SER A 154 -3.20 -16.04 21.45
C SER A 154 -2.20 -15.65 22.55
N VAL A 155 -1.55 -14.48 22.45
CA VAL A 155 -0.65 -13.94 23.48
C VAL A 155 -1.44 -13.42 24.68
N VAL A 156 -2.63 -12.89 24.49
CA VAL A 156 -3.52 -12.46 25.59
C VAL A 156 -4.03 -13.67 26.38
N ASP A 157 -4.36 -14.77 25.71
CA ASP A 157 -4.83 -16.01 26.36
C ASP A 157 -3.71 -16.74 27.16
N THR A 158 -2.45 -16.53 26.80
CA THR A 158 -1.29 -17.14 27.51
C THR A 158 -0.73 -16.29 28.62
N GLY A 159 -1.35 -15.17 29.00
CA GLY A 159 -0.98 -14.36 30.17
C GLY A 159 0.33 -13.58 30.05
N TYR A 160 0.91 -13.48 28.85
CA TYR A 160 2.08 -12.63 28.61
C TYR A 160 1.66 -11.18 28.36
N MET A 161 2.28 -10.25 29.09
CA MET A 161 1.94 -8.83 29.14
C MET A 161 1.80 -8.19 27.75
N PRO A 162 0.78 -7.34 27.56
CA PRO A 162 0.59 -6.60 26.31
C PRO A 162 1.71 -5.57 26.12
N ILE A 163 2.06 -5.36 24.85
CA ILE A 163 3.12 -4.47 24.33
C ILE A 163 3.00 -2.98 24.79
N LYS A 164 2.08 -2.64 25.66
CA LYS A 164 1.96 -1.30 26.28
C LYS A 164 3.09 -0.94 27.22
N ALA A 165 3.95 -1.88 27.60
CA ALA A 165 5.03 -1.66 28.58
C ALA A 165 6.37 -1.16 27.99
N ILE A 166 6.45 -0.94 26.67
CA ILE A 166 7.71 -0.50 26.02
C ILE A 166 7.68 1.02 25.70
N LYS A 167 6.67 1.75 26.18
CA LYS A 167 6.60 3.21 26.07
C LYS A 167 6.85 3.91 27.42
N THR A 168 7.91 3.55 28.11
CA THR A 168 8.53 4.41 29.14
C THR A 168 10.01 4.53 28.86
#